data_88f58754bc86c2fd384116bcaeb133b5
#
_entry.id   88f58754bc86c2fd384116bcaeb133b5
#
_cell.length_a   1.000
_cell.length_b   1.000
_cell.length_c   1.000
_cell.angle_alpha   90.00
_cell.angle_beta   90.00
_cell.angle_gamma   90.00
#
_symmetry.space_group_name_H-M   'P 1'
#
loop_
_entity.id
_entity.type
_entity.pdbx_description
1 polymer ?
#
loop_
_entity_poly.entity_id
_entity_poly.type
_entity_poly.pdbx_seq_one_letter_code
_entity_poly.pdbx_strand_id
1 'polypeptide(L)'
;SDWAKTLVSVLDLVYRLERSAATSGKEQFIKTTGVFQNQCRDVARRVGLLAFEAEQGAVFDPELHAVPDGEKAPEDDAKIAETRLPGFRLQGRIIRKPLVAVS
;
A
#
# COMPACT_ATOMS: atom_id res chain seq x y z
N SER A 1 10.81 13.53 6.80
CA SER A 1 10.06 14.08 7.93
C SER A 1 9.64 12.96 8.87
N ASP A 2 9.89 13.12 10.15
CA ASP A 2 9.59 12.07 11.15
C ASP A 2 8.10 11.86 11.31
N TRP A 3 7.30 12.94 11.24
CA TRP A 3 5.85 12.80 11.35
C TRP A 3 5.26 12.02 10.18
N ALA A 4 5.80 12.23 8.96
CA ALA A 4 5.31 11.50 7.79
C ALA A 4 5.62 10.01 7.91
N LYS A 5 6.81 9.64 8.36
CA LYS A 5 7.18 8.23 8.58
C LYS A 5 6.30 7.58 9.64
N THR A 6 6.01 8.32 10.71
CA THR A 6 5.11 7.82 11.77
C THR A 6 3.71 7.60 11.22
N LEU A 7 3.19 8.54 10.44
CA LEU A 7 1.85 8.41 9.86
C LEU A 7 1.79 7.27 8.86
N VAL A 8 2.83 7.07 8.04
CA VAL A 8 2.94 5.91 7.15
C VAL A 8 2.85 4.61 7.95
N SER A 9 3.55 4.53 9.08
CA SER A 9 3.51 3.34 9.94
C SER A 9 2.10 3.05 10.45
N VAL A 10 1.37 4.09 10.85
CA VAL A 10 -0.03 3.94 11.29
C VAL A 10 -0.89 3.44 10.13
N LEU A 11 -0.75 4.03 8.97
CA LEU A 11 -1.54 3.63 7.79
C LEU A 11 -1.21 2.22 7.33
N ASP A 12 0.03 1.77 7.50
CA ASP A 12 0.41 0.38 7.23
C ASP A 12 -0.30 -0.59 8.17
N LEU A 13 -0.43 -0.23 9.46
CA LEU A 13 -1.17 -1.06 10.42
C LEU A 13 -2.65 -1.17 10.02
N VAL A 14 -3.23 -0.06 9.60
CA VAL A 14 -4.63 -0.04 9.13
C VAL A 14 -4.76 -0.91 7.87
N TYR A 15 -3.81 -0.81 6.95
CA TYR A 15 -3.82 -1.61 5.72
C TYR A 15 -3.76 -3.11 6.04
N ARG A 16 -2.88 -3.51 6.97
CA ARG A 16 -2.78 -4.91 7.39
C ARG A 16 -4.06 -5.40 8.06
N LEU A 17 -4.69 -4.56 8.87
CA LEU A 17 -5.97 -4.90 9.49
C LEU A 17 -7.04 -5.14 8.42
N GLU A 18 -7.15 -4.24 7.47
CA GLU A 18 -8.12 -4.37 6.38
C GLU A 18 -7.86 -5.63 5.55
N ARG A 19 -6.60 -5.92 5.23
CA ARG A 19 -6.23 -7.12 4.49
C ARG A 19 -6.56 -8.40 5.27
N SER A 20 -6.34 -8.40 6.57
CA SER A 20 -6.71 -9.52 7.44
C SER A 20 -8.21 -9.72 7.47
N ALA A 21 -8.97 -8.63 7.53
CA ALA A 21 -10.43 -8.69 7.51
C ALA A 21 -10.95 -9.25 6.19
N ALA A 22 -10.30 -8.93 5.07
CA ALA A 22 -10.74 -9.34 3.73
C ALA A 22 -10.86 -10.85 3.57
N THR A 23 -10.07 -11.62 4.33
CA THR A 23 -10.10 -13.09 4.28
C THR A 23 -10.82 -13.72 5.47
N SER A 24 -11.43 -12.91 6.32
CA SER A 24 -12.09 -13.40 7.55
C SER A 24 -13.41 -14.11 7.31
N GLY A 25 -14.04 -13.88 6.15
CA GLY A 25 -15.39 -14.35 5.87
C GLY A 25 -16.48 -13.60 6.63
N LYS A 26 -16.12 -12.58 7.41
CA LYS A 26 -17.05 -11.79 8.22
C LYS A 26 -17.40 -10.50 7.49
N GLU A 27 -18.54 -10.50 6.82
CA GLU A 27 -18.96 -9.42 5.94
C GLU A 27 -18.97 -8.05 6.61
N GLN A 28 -19.51 -7.97 7.83
CA GLN A 28 -19.58 -6.71 8.54
C GLN A 28 -18.18 -6.20 8.93
N PHE A 29 -17.29 -7.10 9.30
CA PHE A 29 -15.91 -6.75 9.63
C PHE A 29 -15.15 -6.24 8.40
N ILE A 30 -15.31 -6.90 7.27
CA ILE A 30 -14.73 -6.47 5.98
C ILE A 30 -15.18 -5.04 5.66
N LYS A 31 -16.48 -4.78 5.75
CA LYS A 31 -17.06 -3.47 5.46
C LYS A 31 -16.55 -2.40 6.42
N THR A 32 -16.56 -2.69 7.71
CA THR A 32 -16.17 -1.71 8.75
C THR A 32 -14.69 -1.34 8.62
N THR A 33 -13.81 -2.33 8.39
CA THR A 33 -12.38 -2.04 8.23
C THR A 33 -12.08 -1.28 6.95
N GLY A 34 -12.82 -1.56 5.87
CA GLY A 34 -12.68 -0.82 4.62
C GLY A 34 -13.05 0.65 4.79
N VAL A 35 -14.16 0.93 5.46
CA VAL A 35 -14.58 2.31 5.76
C VAL A 35 -13.55 3.00 6.65
N PHE A 36 -13.08 2.30 7.68
CA PHE A 36 -12.08 2.84 8.59
C PHE A 36 -10.79 3.23 7.86
N GLN A 37 -10.30 2.36 6.98
CA GLN A 37 -9.11 2.67 6.19
C GLN A 37 -9.32 3.92 5.33
N ASN A 38 -10.46 4.02 4.66
CA ASN A 38 -10.76 5.19 3.83
C ASN A 38 -10.78 6.47 4.64
N GLN A 39 -11.35 6.43 5.85
CA GLN A 39 -11.39 7.59 6.75
C GLN A 39 -9.98 7.99 7.20
N CYS A 40 -9.14 7.02 7.54
CA CYS A 40 -7.75 7.29 7.93
C CYS A 40 -6.97 7.92 6.78
N ARG A 41 -7.17 7.43 5.56
CA ARG A 41 -6.53 7.99 4.37
C ARG A 41 -7.01 9.40 4.05
N ASP A 42 -8.28 9.67 4.27
CA ASP A 42 -8.84 11.02 4.08
C ASP A 42 -8.22 12.02 5.05
N VAL A 43 -8.03 11.62 6.29
CA VAL A 43 -7.35 12.47 7.29
C VAL A 43 -5.90 12.74 6.86
N ALA A 44 -5.19 11.71 6.41
CA ALA A 44 -3.80 11.85 5.97
C ALA A 44 -3.66 12.80 4.77
N ARG A 45 -4.65 12.79 3.86
CA ARG A 45 -4.64 13.71 2.71
C ARG A 45 -4.61 15.17 3.11
N ARG A 46 -5.14 15.51 4.28
CA ARG A 46 -5.15 16.91 4.77
C ARG A 46 -3.76 17.47 4.96
N VAL A 47 -2.78 16.61 5.22
CA VAL A 47 -1.38 17.01 5.36
C VAL A 47 -0.55 16.63 4.12
N GLY A 48 -1.23 16.28 3.03
CA GLY A 48 -0.58 15.97 1.74
C GLY A 48 -0.03 14.57 1.62
N LEU A 49 -0.39 13.65 2.54
CA LEU A 49 0.06 12.27 2.48
C LEU A 49 -1.01 11.41 1.78
N LEU A 50 -0.64 10.83 0.63
CA LEU A 50 -1.53 10.03 -0.19
C LEU A 50 -1.02 8.60 -0.31
N ALA A 51 -1.83 7.63 0.14
CA ALA A 51 -1.56 6.21 -0.06
C ALA A 51 -2.03 5.80 -1.47
N PHE A 52 -1.28 4.93 -2.12
CA PHE A 52 -1.67 4.40 -3.43
C PHE A 52 -1.18 2.95 -3.60
N GLU A 53 -1.86 2.22 -4.48
CA GLU A 53 -1.49 0.85 -4.81
C GLU A 53 -0.89 0.79 -6.21
N ALA A 54 -0.12 -0.26 -6.49
CA ALA A 54 0.38 -0.53 -7.83
C ALA A 54 -0.80 -1.04 -8.70
N GLU A 55 -0.74 -0.76 -9.98
CA GLU A 55 -1.75 -1.24 -10.92
C GLU A 55 -1.56 -2.74 -11.16
N GLN A 56 -2.58 -3.53 -10.83
CA GLN A 56 -2.56 -4.97 -11.06
C GLN A 56 -2.42 -5.26 -12.56
N GLY A 57 -1.54 -6.18 -12.93
CA GLY A 57 -1.29 -6.54 -14.32
C GLY A 57 -0.28 -5.66 -15.03
N ALA A 58 0.13 -4.53 -14.45
CA ALA A 58 1.19 -3.70 -15.02
C ALA A 58 2.53 -4.42 -14.95
N VAL A 59 3.44 -4.11 -15.86
CA VAL A 59 4.80 -4.64 -15.81
C VAL A 59 5.53 -4.04 -14.61
N PHE A 60 6.26 -4.89 -13.89
CA PHE A 60 7.08 -4.43 -12.76
C PHE A 60 8.12 -3.42 -13.26
N ASP A 61 8.18 -2.28 -12.61
CA ASP A 61 9.12 -1.21 -12.90
C ASP A 61 9.86 -0.86 -11.61
N PRO A 62 11.17 -1.13 -11.52
CA PRO A 62 11.92 -0.88 -10.28
C PRO A 62 11.97 0.59 -9.88
N GLU A 63 11.67 1.51 -10.78
CA GLU A 63 11.58 2.93 -10.42
C GLU A 63 10.26 3.27 -9.73
N LEU A 64 9.21 2.46 -9.92
CA LEU A 64 7.88 2.70 -9.40
C LEU A 64 7.48 1.71 -8.32
N HIS A 65 8.09 0.52 -8.29
CA HIS A 65 7.68 -0.60 -7.46
C HIS A 65 8.86 -1.16 -6.69
N ALA A 66 8.58 -1.84 -5.57
CA ALA A 66 9.58 -2.55 -4.79
C ALA A 66 9.07 -3.94 -4.43
N VAL A 67 9.99 -4.87 -4.21
CA VAL A 67 9.67 -6.19 -3.67
C VAL A 67 10.25 -6.28 -2.25
N PRO A 68 9.75 -7.21 -1.41
CA PRO A 68 10.28 -7.36 -0.05
C PRO A 68 11.78 -7.63 -0.03
N ASP A 69 12.45 -7.13 1.00
CA ASP A 69 13.87 -7.38 1.23
C ASP A 69 14.13 -8.89 1.26
N GLY A 70 15.23 -9.30 0.62
CA GLY A 70 15.62 -10.70 0.54
C GLY A 70 14.95 -11.49 -0.57
N GLU A 71 13.95 -10.95 -1.22
CA GLU A 71 13.36 -11.59 -2.40
C GLU A 71 14.18 -11.28 -3.65
N LYS A 72 14.21 -12.24 -4.57
CA LYS A 72 14.91 -12.10 -5.84
C LYS A 72 14.31 -10.97 -6.66
N ALA A 73 15.14 -10.21 -7.34
CA ALA A 73 14.68 -9.18 -8.26
C ALA A 73 13.78 -9.81 -9.34
N PRO A 74 12.62 -9.20 -9.65
CA PRO A 74 11.73 -9.72 -10.69
C PRO A 74 12.38 -9.73 -12.07
N GLU A 75 11.92 -10.65 -12.91
CA GLU A 75 12.29 -10.68 -14.32
C GLU A 75 11.75 -9.42 -15.03
N ASP A 76 12.36 -9.07 -16.16
CA ASP A 76 12.04 -7.85 -16.90
C ASP A 76 10.57 -7.74 -17.33
N ASP A 77 9.93 -8.88 -17.59
CA ASP A 77 8.54 -8.95 -18.05
C ASP A 77 7.56 -9.36 -16.94
N ALA A 78 8.03 -9.46 -15.70
CA ALA A 78 7.16 -9.81 -14.56
C ALA A 78 6.06 -8.77 -14.40
N LYS A 79 4.87 -9.23 -14.03
CA LYS A 79 3.70 -8.37 -13.85
C LYS A 79 3.30 -8.29 -12.40
N ILE A 80 2.70 -7.17 -12.02
CA ILE A 80 2.19 -6.95 -10.68
C ILE A 80 1.01 -7.90 -10.45
N ALA A 81 1.13 -8.81 -9.47
CA ALA A 81 0.04 -9.67 -9.06
C ALA A 81 -0.83 -8.96 -8.01
N GLU A 82 -0.19 -8.34 -7.02
CA GLU A 82 -0.90 -7.60 -5.96
C GLU A 82 0.04 -6.61 -5.28
N THR A 83 -0.55 -5.66 -4.58
CA THR A 83 0.17 -4.77 -3.67
C THR A 83 0.13 -5.37 -2.28
N ARG A 84 1.31 -5.54 -1.65
CA ARG A 84 1.44 -6.06 -0.28
C ARG A 84 1.40 -4.95 0.76
N LEU A 85 2.02 -3.80 0.45
CA LEU A 85 1.93 -2.57 1.23
C LEU A 85 1.80 -1.41 0.27
N PRO A 86 0.99 -0.40 0.61
CA PRO A 86 0.79 0.74 -0.29
C PRO A 86 2.05 1.58 -0.43
N GLY A 87 2.18 2.25 -1.55
CA GLY A 87 3.12 3.34 -1.70
C GLY A 87 2.55 4.61 -1.10
N PHE A 88 3.40 5.60 -0.90
CA PHE A 88 2.99 6.89 -0.35
C PHE A 88 3.63 8.04 -1.10
N ARG A 89 2.80 9.05 -1.39
CA ARG A 89 3.27 10.35 -1.87
C ARG A 89 3.09 11.37 -0.75
N LEU A 90 4.08 12.22 -0.56
CA LEU A 90 3.98 13.37 0.33
C LEU A 90 4.08 14.62 -0.53
N GLN A 91 2.98 15.37 -0.60
CA GLN A 91 2.91 16.60 -1.38
C GLN A 91 3.38 16.40 -2.84
N GLY A 92 2.90 15.31 -3.46
CA GLY A 92 3.16 14.94 -4.83
C GLY A 92 4.45 14.16 -5.09
N ARG A 93 5.28 13.97 -4.07
CA ARG A 93 6.56 13.29 -4.19
C ARG A 93 6.48 11.89 -3.58
N ILE A 94 6.90 10.86 -4.30
CA ILE A 94 6.92 9.50 -3.78
C ILE A 94 7.98 9.41 -2.67
N ILE A 95 7.52 9.08 -1.45
CA ILE A 95 8.41 8.84 -0.31
C ILE A 95 8.57 7.35 -0.01
N ARG A 96 7.68 6.53 -0.53
CA ARG A 96 7.81 5.07 -0.47
C ARG A 96 7.10 4.45 -1.67
N LYS A 97 7.80 3.55 -2.36
CA LYS A 97 7.20 2.78 -3.46
C LYS A 97 6.26 1.72 -2.89
N PRO A 98 5.18 1.37 -3.61
CA PRO A 98 4.35 0.25 -3.19
C PRO A 98 5.18 -1.04 -3.20
N LEU A 99 5.00 -1.85 -2.16
CA LEU A 99 5.62 -3.15 -2.04
C LEU A 99 4.70 -4.16 -2.72
N VAL A 100 5.22 -4.90 -3.71
CA VAL A 100 4.38 -5.72 -4.58
C VAL A 100 4.82 -7.18 -4.60
N ALA A 101 3.89 -8.06 -4.96
CA ALA A 101 4.17 -9.41 -5.38
C ALA A 101 4.03 -9.47 -6.91
N VAL A 102 4.92 -10.20 -7.56
CA VAL A 102 4.89 -10.36 -9.02
C VAL A 102 4.54 -11.80 -9.39
N SER A 103 4.06 -11.96 -10.60
CA SER A 103 3.74 -13.28 -11.16
C SER A 103 4.64 -13.63 -12.34
#